data_905e7cd2d8d5b106dfc421710e45b1fa
#
_entry.id   905e7cd2d8d5b106dfc421710e45b1fa
#
_cell.length_a   1.000
_cell.length_b   1.000
_cell.length_c   1.000
_cell.angle_alpha   90.00
_cell.angle_beta   90.00
_cell.angle_gamma   90.00
#
_symmetry.space_group_name_H-M   'P 1'
#
loop_
_entity.id
_entity.type
_entity.pdbx_description
1 polymer ?
#
loop_
_entity_poly.entity_id
_entity_poly.type
_entity_poly.pdbx_seq_one_letter_code
_entity_poly.pdbx_strand_id
1 'polypeptide(L)'
;MKKLLNTLYVTSEDSYLALDGENIVILDKDSEKGRLPLHNLEGIVSFGYRGTSPALMGACAERNISLCYLTPQGKFLARVTGKIKGNVVLREQQYRKFLDDELSLEPAKNCIIGKVYNARWVLERATRDHGMQIDVEKIKGVSENLKNSLVHIKECDSKEQLRGLEGEAAKLYFSVFDDLILQQKKDFTFHGRNKRPPLDNVNALLSFVYTLLTNTITSALETVGLDPYVGCLHTERPGRVSLSLDLIEELRPVLADRFVLSLINRKMITKKDFKKKENGAVLMDDDARKIVLTEWQNKKKETITHPFLKEKVEWGMVPYVQAMLLARYLRGDLDGYPPFLWK
;
A
#
# COMPACT_ATOMS: atom_id res chain seq x y z
N MET A 1 9.25 5.06 -19.13
CA MET A 1 8.71 4.39 -17.93
C MET A 1 9.73 4.51 -16.80
N LYS A 2 9.31 4.83 -15.57
CA LYS A 2 10.21 4.94 -14.42
C LYS A 2 10.79 3.55 -14.10
N LYS A 3 12.12 3.42 -14.02
CA LYS A 3 12.78 2.11 -13.83
C LYS A 3 13.40 1.92 -12.45
N LEU A 4 13.41 2.99 -11.61
CA LEU A 4 14.06 2.95 -10.31
C LEU A 4 13.07 2.53 -9.23
N LEU A 5 13.43 1.52 -8.44
CA LEU A 5 12.65 1.05 -7.29
C LEU A 5 13.39 1.25 -5.96
N ASN A 6 14.45 2.07 -5.98
CA ASN A 6 15.25 2.28 -4.80
C ASN A 6 14.61 3.34 -3.90
N THR A 7 14.11 2.92 -2.76
CA THR A 7 13.66 3.83 -1.70
C THR A 7 14.67 3.80 -0.56
N LEU A 8 15.16 4.97 -0.18
CA LEU A 8 16.00 5.14 1.00
C LEU A 8 15.10 5.21 2.23
N TYR A 9 15.24 4.27 3.15
CA TYR A 9 14.59 4.29 4.46
C TYR A 9 15.59 4.73 5.52
N VAL A 10 15.35 5.89 6.11
CA VAL A 10 16.19 6.44 7.19
C VAL A 10 15.48 6.16 8.51
N THR A 11 15.92 5.11 9.22
CA THR A 11 15.26 4.61 10.43
C THR A 11 15.80 5.18 11.72
N SER A 12 16.95 5.86 11.70
CA SER A 12 17.50 6.55 12.86
C SER A 12 16.74 7.85 13.12
N GLU A 13 16.21 8.00 14.32
CA GLU A 13 15.42 9.19 14.73
C GLU A 13 16.27 10.48 14.79
N ASP A 14 17.58 10.34 15.01
CA ASP A 14 18.53 11.44 15.14
C ASP A 14 19.17 11.87 13.79
N SER A 15 18.80 11.21 12.69
CA SER A 15 19.37 11.52 11.38
C SER A 15 18.75 12.77 10.77
N TYR A 16 19.63 13.68 10.29
CA TYR A 16 19.30 14.81 9.43
C TYR A 16 19.76 14.55 8.01
N LEU A 17 18.97 14.94 7.02
CA LEU A 17 19.28 14.71 5.61
C LEU A 17 19.65 16.03 4.92
N ALA A 18 20.75 16.04 4.21
CA ALA A 18 21.22 17.21 3.48
C ALA A 18 21.53 16.87 2.01
N LEU A 19 21.55 17.89 1.16
CA LEU A 19 22.04 17.81 -0.20
C LEU A 19 23.50 18.29 -0.24
N ASP A 20 24.38 17.50 -0.84
CA ASP A 20 25.74 17.90 -1.18
C ASP A 20 26.05 17.49 -2.62
N GLY A 21 26.13 18.49 -3.50
CA GLY A 21 26.17 18.27 -4.95
C GLY A 21 24.96 17.47 -5.44
N GLU A 22 25.20 16.32 -6.07
CA GLU A 22 24.17 15.40 -6.55
C GLU A 22 23.88 14.23 -5.57
N ASN A 23 24.36 14.35 -4.32
CA ASN A 23 24.21 13.30 -3.32
C ASN A 23 23.34 13.73 -2.16
N ILE A 24 22.57 12.78 -1.63
CA ILE A 24 22.00 12.87 -0.29
C ILE A 24 23.05 12.46 0.72
N VAL A 25 23.21 13.27 1.75
CA VAL A 25 24.09 13.01 2.89
C VAL A 25 23.25 12.78 4.13
N ILE A 26 23.54 11.70 4.84
CA ILE A 26 22.87 11.33 6.09
C ILE A 26 23.79 11.75 7.24
N LEU A 27 23.37 12.70 8.04
CA LEU A 27 24.10 13.24 9.18
C LEU A 27 23.46 12.72 10.49
N ASP A 28 24.31 12.32 11.42
CA ASP A 28 23.91 11.99 12.78
C ASP A 28 24.83 12.79 13.73
N LYS A 29 24.23 13.71 14.50
CA LYS A 29 24.96 14.64 15.40
C LYS A 29 26.16 15.28 14.71
N ASP A 30 25.93 15.83 13.51
CA ASP A 30 26.91 16.51 12.66
C ASP A 30 28.02 15.63 12.04
N SER A 31 27.97 14.32 12.23
CA SER A 31 28.86 13.36 11.58
C SER A 31 28.18 12.69 10.38
N GLU A 32 28.88 12.60 9.24
CA GLU A 32 28.37 11.88 8.07
C GLU A 32 28.34 10.38 8.35
N LYS A 33 27.16 9.77 8.25
CA LYS A 33 26.93 8.33 8.40
C LYS A 33 26.79 7.61 7.06
N GLY A 34 26.44 8.34 6.03
CA GLY A 34 26.29 7.75 4.71
C GLY A 34 26.03 8.80 3.64
N ARG A 35 26.32 8.42 2.40
CA ARG A 35 26.18 9.25 1.20
C ARG A 35 25.70 8.39 0.06
N LEU A 36 24.70 8.88 -0.68
CA LEU A 36 24.11 8.17 -1.81
C LEU A 36 23.79 9.13 -2.95
N PRO A 37 24.02 8.75 -4.21
CA PRO A 37 23.63 9.54 -5.37
C PRO A 37 22.10 9.69 -5.42
N LEU A 38 21.63 10.94 -5.52
CA LEU A 38 20.20 11.25 -5.52
C LEU A 38 19.48 10.68 -6.75
N HIS A 39 20.16 10.63 -7.90
CA HIS A 39 19.60 10.09 -9.15
C HIS A 39 19.29 8.58 -9.11
N ASN A 40 19.83 7.85 -8.13
CA ASN A 40 19.53 6.42 -7.93
C ASN A 40 18.27 6.19 -7.11
N LEU A 41 17.63 7.24 -6.60
CA LEU A 41 16.50 7.12 -5.69
C LEU A 41 15.17 7.44 -6.38
N GLU A 42 14.17 6.65 -6.09
CA GLU A 42 12.77 6.91 -6.40
C GLU A 42 12.06 7.64 -5.25
N GLY A 43 12.45 7.33 -4.03
CA GLY A 43 11.83 7.89 -2.84
C GLY A 43 12.75 7.85 -1.62
N ILE A 44 12.42 8.69 -0.67
CA ILE A 44 13.06 8.79 0.63
C ILE A 44 11.96 8.76 1.67
N VAL A 45 12.07 7.87 2.66
CA VAL A 45 11.17 7.78 3.80
C VAL A 45 12.00 7.94 5.07
N SER A 46 11.82 9.05 5.77
CA SER A 46 12.50 9.35 7.03
C SER A 46 11.59 9.04 8.22
N PHE A 47 12.08 8.23 9.17
CA PHE A 47 11.39 7.87 10.41
C PHE A 47 12.00 8.66 11.56
N GLY A 48 11.53 9.89 11.77
CA GLY A 48 12.07 10.74 12.82
C GLY A 48 11.61 12.19 12.67
N TYR A 49 12.17 13.05 13.52
CA TYR A 49 11.73 14.44 13.66
C TYR A 49 12.79 15.48 13.29
N ARG A 50 14.02 15.06 12.94
CA ARG A 50 15.14 15.98 12.65
C ARG A 50 15.00 16.70 11.30
N GLY A 51 14.30 16.08 10.35
CA GLY A 51 13.98 16.73 9.10
C GLY A 51 15.08 16.66 8.03
N THR A 52 15.05 17.63 7.12
CA THR A 52 15.84 17.62 5.89
C THR A 52 16.16 19.05 5.47
N SER A 53 17.29 19.29 4.84
CA SER A 53 17.63 20.61 4.31
C SER A 53 16.66 21.07 3.22
N PRO A 54 16.31 22.37 3.15
CA PRO A 54 15.48 22.92 2.07
C PRO A 54 16.06 22.64 0.68
N ALA A 55 17.39 22.62 0.53
CA ALA A 55 18.05 22.29 -0.73
C ALA A 55 17.73 20.86 -1.18
N LEU A 56 17.77 19.87 -0.27
CA LEU A 56 17.39 18.49 -0.59
C LEU A 56 15.90 18.38 -0.89
N MET A 57 15.03 19.08 -0.16
CA MET A 57 13.58 19.12 -0.45
C MET A 57 13.33 19.61 -1.89
N GLY A 58 13.97 20.72 -2.28
CA GLY A 58 13.87 21.29 -3.64
C GLY A 58 14.38 20.32 -4.71
N ALA A 59 15.54 19.73 -4.51
CA ALA A 59 16.12 18.76 -5.44
C ALA A 59 15.24 17.51 -5.61
N CYS A 60 14.64 17.01 -4.53
CA CYS A 60 13.67 15.90 -4.60
C CYS A 60 12.41 16.29 -5.38
N ALA A 61 11.86 17.47 -5.10
CA ALA A 61 10.66 17.99 -5.77
C ALA A 61 10.87 18.16 -7.29
N GLU A 62 12.01 18.70 -7.71
CA GLU A 62 12.36 18.88 -9.13
C GLU A 62 12.52 17.56 -9.87
N ARG A 63 13.08 16.54 -9.22
CA ARG A 63 13.38 15.22 -9.79
C ARG A 63 12.24 14.22 -9.62
N ASN A 64 11.10 14.64 -9.05
CA ASN A 64 9.97 13.75 -8.69
C ASN A 64 10.40 12.57 -7.79
N ILE A 65 11.34 12.81 -6.88
CA ILE A 65 11.71 11.87 -5.83
C ILE A 65 10.76 12.11 -4.65
N SER A 66 9.99 11.09 -4.28
CA SER A 66 9.08 11.21 -3.13
C SER A 66 9.89 11.36 -1.84
N LEU A 67 9.64 12.42 -1.07
CA LEU A 67 10.23 12.61 0.26
C LEU A 67 9.11 12.66 1.30
N CYS A 68 9.07 11.66 2.17
CA CYS A 68 8.02 11.45 3.15
C CYS A 68 8.60 11.30 4.55
N TYR A 69 7.93 11.90 5.53
CA TYR A 69 8.27 11.79 6.94
C TYR A 69 7.21 10.98 7.67
N LEU A 70 7.66 10.01 8.44
CA LEU A 70 6.84 9.18 9.31
C LEU A 70 7.35 9.30 10.74
N THR A 71 6.48 9.08 11.72
CA THR A 71 6.95 8.85 13.09
C THR A 71 7.79 7.55 13.13
N PRO A 72 8.60 7.33 14.17
CA PRO A 72 9.29 6.06 14.34
C PRO A 72 8.37 4.84 14.24
N GLN A 73 7.10 4.98 14.63
CA GLN A 73 6.09 3.92 14.58
C GLN A 73 5.37 3.81 13.22
N GLY A 74 5.78 4.61 12.21
CA GLY A 74 5.23 4.55 10.87
C GLY A 74 3.97 5.39 10.64
N LYS A 75 3.56 6.28 11.58
CA LYS A 75 2.46 7.22 11.34
C LYS A 75 2.95 8.35 10.43
N PHE A 76 2.15 8.69 9.42
CA PHE A 76 2.43 9.80 8.50
C PHE A 76 2.51 11.13 9.25
N LEU A 77 3.53 11.93 8.97
CA LEU A 77 3.73 13.29 9.46
C LEU A 77 3.58 14.32 8.34
N ALA A 78 4.41 14.21 7.30
CA ALA A 78 4.47 15.18 6.22
C ALA A 78 5.02 14.54 4.93
N ARG A 79 4.77 15.21 3.81
CA ARG A 79 5.39 14.92 2.52
C ARG A 79 5.83 16.22 1.88
N VAL A 80 6.97 16.18 1.20
CA VAL A 80 7.43 17.28 0.36
C VAL A 80 6.79 17.13 -1.03
N THR A 81 6.02 18.13 -1.41
CA THR A 81 5.40 18.22 -2.74
C THR A 81 5.93 19.45 -3.44
N GLY A 82 6.48 19.27 -4.63
CA GLY A 82 6.98 20.36 -5.47
C GLY A 82 5.87 21.04 -6.27
N LYS A 83 6.28 21.84 -7.27
CA LYS A 83 5.33 22.39 -8.23
C LYS A 83 4.52 21.28 -8.86
N ILE A 84 3.22 21.44 -8.93
CA ILE A 84 2.33 20.51 -9.58
C ILE A 84 2.68 20.51 -11.08
N LYS A 85 3.41 19.46 -11.49
CA LYS A 85 3.72 19.19 -12.88
C LYS A 85 2.64 18.22 -13.37
N GLY A 86 1.57 18.72 -13.95
CA GLY A 86 0.54 17.83 -14.43
C GLY A 86 -0.47 18.57 -15.30
N ASN A 87 -1.14 17.81 -16.14
CA ASN A 87 -2.20 18.29 -16.98
C ASN A 87 -3.39 18.72 -16.10
N VAL A 88 -3.67 20.02 -16.02
CA VAL A 88 -4.83 20.55 -15.28
C VAL A 88 -6.14 19.95 -15.81
N VAL A 89 -6.23 19.67 -17.11
CA VAL A 89 -7.39 19.05 -17.75
C VAL A 89 -7.64 17.64 -17.19
N LEU A 90 -6.58 16.86 -16.93
CA LEU A 90 -6.73 15.53 -16.32
C LEU A 90 -7.36 15.61 -14.91
N ARG A 91 -6.96 16.58 -14.09
CA ARG A 91 -7.56 16.79 -12.76
C ARG A 91 -8.99 17.30 -12.84
N GLU A 92 -9.27 18.20 -13.79
CA GLU A 92 -10.64 18.62 -14.06
C GLU A 92 -11.54 17.44 -14.41
N GLN A 93 -11.07 16.52 -15.27
CA GLN A 93 -11.79 15.28 -15.59
C GLN A 93 -11.93 14.37 -14.36
N GLN A 94 -10.89 14.25 -13.53
CA GLN A 94 -10.96 13.51 -12.27
C GLN A 94 -12.06 14.08 -11.36
N TYR A 95 -12.08 15.39 -11.14
CA TYR A 95 -13.06 16.04 -10.28
C TYR A 95 -14.48 15.86 -10.82
N ARG A 96 -14.69 16.10 -12.12
CA ARG A 96 -16.00 15.92 -12.75
C ARG A 96 -16.52 14.49 -12.60
N LYS A 97 -15.68 13.47 -12.88
CA LYS A 97 -16.08 12.06 -12.79
C LYS A 97 -16.24 11.57 -11.35
N PHE A 98 -15.39 11.99 -10.42
CA PHE A 98 -15.38 11.40 -9.08
C PHE A 98 -16.29 12.11 -8.08
N LEU A 99 -16.64 13.37 -8.33
CA LEU A 99 -17.65 14.09 -7.55
C LEU A 99 -19.08 13.74 -7.98
N ASP A 100 -19.25 13.15 -9.14
CA ASP A 100 -20.52 12.61 -9.62
C ASP A 100 -20.69 11.16 -9.17
N ASP A 101 -21.80 10.84 -8.50
CA ASP A 101 -22.03 9.53 -7.90
C ASP A 101 -22.25 8.43 -8.94
N GLU A 102 -22.86 8.72 -10.08
CA GLU A 102 -23.08 7.77 -11.17
C GLU A 102 -21.77 7.48 -11.91
N LEU A 103 -21.04 8.53 -12.30
CA LEU A 103 -19.79 8.42 -13.06
C LEU A 103 -18.66 7.79 -12.25
N SER A 104 -18.66 7.96 -10.93
CA SER A 104 -17.65 7.40 -10.05
C SER A 104 -17.93 5.97 -9.59
N LEU A 105 -19.15 5.48 -9.76
CA LEU A 105 -19.55 4.13 -9.34
C LEU A 105 -18.76 3.04 -10.08
N GLU A 106 -18.58 3.18 -11.39
CA GLU A 106 -17.87 2.18 -12.21
C GLU A 106 -16.38 1.99 -11.80
N PRO A 107 -15.56 3.04 -11.71
CA PRO A 107 -14.18 2.86 -11.21
C PRO A 107 -14.13 2.40 -9.76
N ALA A 108 -15.10 2.79 -8.91
CA ALA A 108 -15.21 2.29 -7.54
C ALA A 108 -15.48 0.78 -7.50
N LYS A 109 -16.45 0.30 -8.30
CA LYS A 109 -16.71 -1.14 -8.48
C LYS A 109 -15.44 -1.88 -8.88
N ASN A 110 -14.70 -1.36 -9.85
CA ASN A 110 -13.49 -2.00 -10.36
C ASN A 110 -12.41 -2.13 -9.29
N CYS A 111 -12.21 -1.12 -8.45
CA CYS A 111 -11.30 -1.23 -7.29
C CYS A 111 -11.73 -2.34 -6.31
N ILE A 112 -13.04 -2.44 -6.02
CA ILE A 112 -13.54 -3.46 -5.10
C ILE A 112 -13.57 -4.85 -5.73
N ILE A 113 -13.87 -4.96 -7.02
CA ILE A 113 -13.71 -6.23 -7.78
C ILE A 113 -12.27 -6.70 -7.68
N GLY A 114 -11.29 -5.80 -7.89
CA GLY A 114 -9.87 -6.12 -7.72
C GLY A 114 -9.56 -6.65 -6.32
N LYS A 115 -10.04 -5.99 -5.28
CA LYS A 115 -9.88 -6.42 -3.89
C LYS A 115 -10.44 -7.83 -3.65
N VAL A 116 -11.72 -8.04 -3.95
CA VAL A 116 -12.42 -9.30 -3.65
C VAL A 116 -11.87 -10.45 -4.49
N TYR A 117 -11.61 -10.20 -5.77
CA TYR A 117 -10.96 -11.18 -6.65
C TYR A 117 -9.59 -11.59 -6.11
N ASN A 118 -8.77 -10.64 -5.76
CA ASN A 118 -7.42 -10.89 -5.25
C ASN A 118 -7.44 -11.58 -3.88
N ALA A 119 -8.34 -11.20 -2.98
CA ALA A 119 -8.55 -11.87 -1.70
C ALA A 119 -8.91 -13.36 -1.91
N ARG A 120 -9.85 -13.63 -2.82
CA ARG A 120 -10.21 -14.99 -3.21
C ARG A 120 -9.00 -15.78 -3.71
N TRP A 121 -8.18 -15.21 -4.60
CA TRP A 121 -7.01 -15.92 -5.13
C TRP A 121 -5.89 -16.13 -4.11
N VAL A 122 -5.79 -15.29 -3.09
CA VAL A 122 -4.92 -15.54 -1.93
C VAL A 122 -5.38 -16.82 -1.21
N LEU A 123 -6.69 -17.00 -0.99
CA LEU A 123 -7.25 -18.20 -0.37
C LEU A 123 -7.07 -19.45 -1.24
N GLU A 124 -7.37 -19.36 -2.54
CA GLU A 124 -7.18 -20.47 -3.49
C GLU A 124 -5.73 -20.94 -3.56
N ARG A 125 -4.77 -20.01 -3.53
CA ARG A 125 -3.35 -20.38 -3.48
C ARG A 125 -2.98 -21.04 -2.15
N ALA A 126 -3.48 -20.54 -1.04
CA ALA A 126 -3.22 -21.13 0.27
C ALA A 126 -3.71 -22.59 0.32
N THR A 127 -4.91 -22.89 -0.20
CA THR A 127 -5.44 -24.26 -0.25
C THR A 127 -4.61 -25.18 -1.15
N ARG A 128 -4.08 -24.66 -2.26
CA ARG A 128 -3.19 -25.43 -3.15
C ARG A 128 -1.82 -25.67 -2.55
N ASP A 129 -1.21 -24.62 -2.01
CA ASP A 129 0.20 -24.64 -1.60
C ASP A 129 0.37 -25.22 -0.18
N HIS A 130 -0.65 -25.18 0.68
CA HIS A 130 -0.60 -25.55 2.10
C HIS A 130 -1.77 -26.43 2.57
N GLY A 131 -2.44 -27.12 1.67
CA GLY A 131 -3.66 -27.90 1.96
C GLY A 131 -3.54 -28.92 3.12
N MET A 132 -2.33 -29.43 3.39
CA MET A 132 -2.09 -30.32 4.52
C MET A 132 -2.00 -29.63 5.90
N GLN A 133 -1.93 -28.30 5.94
CA GLN A 133 -1.71 -27.53 7.17
C GLN A 133 -2.90 -26.63 7.55
N ILE A 134 -3.90 -26.55 6.67
CA ILE A 134 -5.05 -25.65 6.80
C ILE A 134 -6.36 -26.42 6.61
N ASP A 135 -7.45 -25.87 7.11
CA ASP A 135 -8.81 -26.37 6.83
C ASP A 135 -9.23 -25.95 5.41
N VAL A 136 -8.99 -26.85 4.45
CA VAL A 136 -9.26 -26.62 3.02
C VAL A 136 -10.75 -26.38 2.75
N GLU A 137 -11.65 -27.12 3.42
CA GLU A 137 -13.11 -27.01 3.20
C GLU A 137 -13.62 -25.66 3.67
N LYS A 138 -13.22 -25.24 4.86
CA LYS A 138 -13.56 -23.93 5.43
C LYS A 138 -13.08 -22.80 4.50
N ILE A 139 -11.83 -22.85 4.06
CA ILE A 139 -11.24 -21.79 3.22
C ILE A 139 -11.88 -21.77 1.83
N LYS A 140 -12.15 -22.91 1.22
CA LYS A 140 -12.86 -22.99 -0.06
C LYS A 140 -14.30 -22.49 0.05
N GLY A 141 -15.00 -22.76 1.15
CA GLY A 141 -16.32 -22.20 1.41
C GLY A 141 -16.31 -20.67 1.40
N VAL A 142 -15.32 -20.05 2.06
CA VAL A 142 -15.14 -18.59 2.04
C VAL A 142 -14.73 -18.09 0.64
N SER A 143 -13.87 -18.81 -0.08
CA SER A 143 -13.50 -18.46 -1.45
C SER A 143 -14.70 -18.44 -2.41
N GLU A 144 -15.62 -19.41 -2.29
CA GLU A 144 -16.85 -19.43 -3.11
C GLU A 144 -17.81 -18.30 -2.74
N ASN A 145 -17.94 -17.97 -1.44
CA ASN A 145 -18.72 -16.81 -1.01
C ASN A 145 -18.14 -15.50 -1.55
N LEU A 146 -16.81 -15.33 -1.56
CA LEU A 146 -16.16 -14.17 -2.19
C LEU A 146 -16.41 -14.11 -3.70
N LYS A 147 -16.47 -15.27 -4.38
CA LYS A 147 -16.82 -15.34 -5.80
C LYS A 147 -18.27 -14.87 -6.03
N ASN A 148 -19.21 -15.27 -5.17
CA ASN A 148 -20.59 -14.82 -5.24
C ASN A 148 -20.71 -13.31 -4.98
N SER A 149 -19.92 -12.77 -4.02
CA SER A 149 -19.85 -11.32 -3.78
C SER A 149 -19.47 -10.52 -5.02
N LEU A 150 -18.60 -11.07 -5.92
CA LEU A 150 -18.25 -10.41 -7.17
C LEU A 150 -19.44 -10.19 -8.11
N VAL A 151 -20.42 -11.07 -8.11
CA VAL A 151 -21.66 -10.91 -8.90
C VAL A 151 -22.45 -9.73 -8.37
N HIS A 152 -22.71 -9.70 -7.05
CA HIS A 152 -23.45 -8.61 -6.43
C HIS A 152 -22.76 -7.25 -6.56
N ILE A 153 -21.41 -7.21 -6.49
CA ILE A 153 -20.64 -5.98 -6.70
C ILE A 153 -20.81 -5.44 -8.13
N LYS A 154 -20.87 -6.31 -9.14
CA LYS A 154 -21.11 -5.88 -10.52
C LYS A 154 -22.52 -5.31 -10.72
N GLU A 155 -23.50 -5.85 -10.04
CA GLU A 155 -24.91 -5.50 -10.17
C GLU A 155 -25.34 -4.33 -9.28
N CYS A 156 -24.52 -3.90 -8.29
CA CYS A 156 -24.91 -2.85 -7.36
C CYS A 156 -25.08 -1.49 -8.06
N ASP A 157 -26.04 -0.69 -7.56
CA ASP A 157 -26.47 0.57 -8.21
C ASP A 157 -26.01 1.82 -7.45
N SER A 158 -25.40 1.66 -6.27
CA SER A 158 -24.99 2.78 -5.45
C SER A 158 -23.68 2.53 -4.71
N LYS A 159 -22.96 3.63 -4.39
CA LYS A 159 -21.76 3.57 -3.54
C LYS A 159 -22.04 3.06 -2.12
N GLU A 160 -23.23 3.31 -1.58
CA GLU A 160 -23.65 2.78 -0.27
C GLU A 160 -23.73 1.28 -0.28
N GLN A 161 -24.42 0.72 -1.28
CA GLN A 161 -24.52 -0.71 -1.48
C GLN A 161 -23.12 -1.33 -1.71
N LEU A 162 -22.29 -0.68 -2.52
CA LEU A 162 -20.91 -1.11 -2.78
C LEU A 162 -20.08 -1.16 -1.50
N ARG A 163 -20.20 -0.16 -0.61
CA ARG A 163 -19.51 -0.14 0.69
C ARG A 163 -20.00 -1.26 1.61
N GLY A 164 -21.30 -1.57 1.59
CA GLY A 164 -21.87 -2.70 2.32
C GLY A 164 -21.27 -4.03 1.86
N LEU A 165 -21.29 -4.27 0.54
CA LEU A 165 -20.73 -5.48 -0.08
C LEU A 165 -19.21 -5.61 0.16
N GLU A 166 -18.47 -4.49 0.11
CA GLU A 166 -17.04 -4.44 0.45
C GLU A 166 -16.80 -4.88 1.89
N GLY A 167 -17.59 -4.33 2.83
CA GLY A 167 -17.48 -4.66 4.25
C GLY A 167 -17.77 -6.13 4.55
N GLU A 168 -18.80 -6.70 3.90
CA GLU A 168 -19.14 -8.13 4.01
C GLU A 168 -18.02 -9.01 3.44
N ALA A 169 -17.52 -8.69 2.25
CA ALA A 169 -16.41 -9.43 1.64
C ALA A 169 -15.13 -9.35 2.48
N ALA A 170 -14.84 -8.19 3.08
CA ALA A 170 -13.71 -8.02 3.98
C ALA A 170 -13.88 -8.88 5.25
N LYS A 171 -15.09 -8.92 5.84
CA LYS A 171 -15.41 -9.77 7.00
C LYS A 171 -15.22 -11.24 6.66
N LEU A 172 -15.68 -11.70 5.51
CA LEU A 172 -15.48 -13.07 5.03
C LEU A 172 -14.00 -13.41 4.88
N TYR A 173 -13.22 -12.57 4.20
CA TYR A 173 -11.79 -12.79 4.02
C TYR A 173 -11.04 -12.86 5.35
N PHE A 174 -11.29 -11.91 6.24
CA PHE A 174 -10.60 -11.87 7.53
C PHE A 174 -11.09 -12.94 8.52
N SER A 175 -12.23 -13.59 8.30
CA SER A 175 -12.70 -14.70 9.15
C SER A 175 -11.81 -15.94 9.07
N VAL A 176 -11.06 -16.09 7.98
CA VAL A 176 -10.11 -17.21 7.76
C VAL A 176 -8.66 -16.77 7.70
N PHE A 177 -8.38 -15.51 8.00
CA PHE A 177 -7.02 -14.98 7.89
C PHE A 177 -6.05 -15.62 8.89
N ASP A 178 -6.52 -15.96 10.09
CA ASP A 178 -5.74 -16.69 11.10
C ASP A 178 -5.32 -18.08 10.62
N ASP A 179 -6.14 -18.74 9.82
CA ASP A 179 -5.82 -20.06 9.26
C ASP A 179 -4.62 -20.00 8.29
N LEU A 180 -4.33 -18.81 7.71
CA LEU A 180 -3.18 -18.59 6.82
C LEU A 180 -1.87 -18.37 7.57
N ILE A 181 -1.92 -18.20 8.88
CA ILE A 181 -0.74 -18.14 9.76
C ILE A 181 -0.36 -19.58 10.10
N LEU A 182 0.67 -20.09 9.41
CA LEU A 182 1.09 -21.50 9.49
C LEU A 182 2.14 -21.74 10.58
N GLN A 183 2.84 -20.68 10.97
CA GLN A 183 3.93 -20.74 11.94
C GLN A 183 3.70 -19.75 13.09
N GLN A 184 4.31 -20.04 14.24
CA GLN A 184 4.30 -19.13 15.40
C GLN A 184 2.87 -18.79 15.91
N LYS A 185 1.89 -19.68 15.75
CA LYS A 185 0.46 -19.43 16.07
C LYS A 185 0.20 -18.97 17.51
N LYS A 186 1.06 -19.34 18.47
CA LYS A 186 0.95 -18.89 19.87
C LYS A 186 1.22 -17.39 20.05
N ASP A 187 2.02 -16.81 19.16
CA ASP A 187 2.52 -15.45 19.26
C ASP A 187 1.91 -14.52 18.21
N PHE A 188 1.40 -15.09 17.13
CA PHE A 188 0.74 -14.41 16.02
C PHE A 188 -0.67 -14.96 15.85
N THR A 189 -1.61 -14.43 16.63
CA THR A 189 -3.04 -14.73 16.52
C THR A 189 -3.76 -13.56 15.89
N PHE A 190 -4.76 -13.84 15.06
CA PHE A 190 -5.55 -12.82 14.41
C PHE A 190 -7.04 -13.02 14.67
N HIS A 191 -7.64 -12.14 15.49
CA HIS A 191 -9.05 -12.20 15.86
C HIS A 191 -9.92 -11.20 15.07
N GLY A 192 -9.36 -10.56 14.08
CA GLY A 192 -10.04 -9.56 13.26
C GLY A 192 -9.20 -8.28 13.11
N ARG A 193 -9.62 -7.43 12.19
CA ARG A 193 -8.87 -6.21 11.87
C ARG A 193 -9.11 -5.10 12.89
N ASN A 194 -8.04 -4.70 13.59
CA ASN A 194 -7.98 -3.51 14.43
C ASN A 194 -6.79 -2.61 14.02
N LYS A 195 -6.92 -1.30 14.12
CA LYS A 195 -5.94 -0.40 13.49
C LYS A 195 -5.64 0.91 14.22
N ARG A 196 -6.37 1.28 15.24
CA ARG A 196 -6.17 2.60 15.91
C ARG A 196 -6.42 2.52 17.41
N PRO A 197 -5.46 2.05 18.16
CA PRO A 197 -4.18 1.43 17.78
C PRO A 197 -4.31 -0.04 17.37
N PRO A 198 -3.27 -0.65 16.73
CA PRO A 198 -3.21 -2.10 16.57
C PRO A 198 -3.00 -2.75 17.93
N LEU A 199 -3.72 -3.84 18.22
CA LEU A 199 -3.76 -4.49 19.54
C LEU A 199 -3.05 -5.86 19.58
N ASP A 200 -2.57 -6.32 18.43
CA ASP A 200 -1.81 -7.56 18.24
C ASP A 200 -0.70 -7.40 17.21
N ASN A 201 0.22 -8.38 17.18
CA ASN A 201 1.41 -8.35 16.33
C ASN A 201 1.06 -8.35 14.84
N VAL A 202 0.03 -9.10 14.44
CA VAL A 202 -0.40 -9.20 13.03
C VAL A 202 -0.98 -7.85 12.57
N ASN A 203 -1.84 -7.25 13.38
CA ASN A 203 -2.43 -5.95 13.08
C ASN A 203 -1.39 -4.81 13.08
N ALA A 204 -0.33 -4.91 13.91
CA ALA A 204 0.79 -3.97 13.88
C ALA A 204 1.54 -4.05 12.54
N LEU A 205 1.88 -5.25 12.06
CA LEU A 205 2.50 -5.47 10.75
C LEU A 205 1.62 -4.98 9.61
N LEU A 206 0.34 -5.40 9.57
CA LEU A 206 -0.61 -4.98 8.54
C LEU A 206 -0.74 -3.45 8.46
N SER A 207 -0.84 -2.79 9.61
CA SER A 207 -0.98 -1.33 9.66
C SER A 207 0.27 -0.61 9.13
N PHE A 208 1.45 -1.11 9.47
CA PHE A 208 2.71 -0.57 9.00
C PHE A 208 2.87 -0.75 7.47
N VAL A 209 2.66 -1.97 6.97
CA VAL A 209 2.79 -2.27 5.53
C VAL A 209 1.73 -1.53 4.70
N TYR A 210 0.50 -1.39 5.21
CA TYR A 210 -0.53 -0.57 4.54
C TYR A 210 -0.11 0.90 4.46
N THR A 211 0.56 1.44 5.47
CA THR A 211 1.08 2.81 5.42
C THR A 211 2.15 2.95 4.32
N LEU A 212 3.08 1.99 4.22
CA LEU A 212 4.10 1.97 3.17
C LEU A 212 3.47 1.92 1.77
N LEU A 213 2.49 1.04 1.59
CA LEU A 213 1.79 0.86 0.30
C LEU A 213 0.97 2.11 -0.05
N THR A 214 0.23 2.69 0.92
CA THR A 214 -0.52 3.94 0.72
C THR A 214 0.40 5.07 0.28
N ASN A 215 1.55 5.23 0.91
CA ASN A 215 2.53 6.26 0.52
C ASN A 215 3.07 6.04 -0.89
N THR A 216 3.30 4.79 -1.29
CA THR A 216 3.74 4.45 -2.65
C THR A 216 2.67 4.79 -3.68
N ILE A 217 1.40 4.45 -3.41
CA ILE A 217 0.27 4.76 -4.30
C ILE A 217 0.06 6.28 -4.40
N THR A 218 0.12 7.01 -3.28
CA THR A 218 0.00 8.48 -3.28
C THR A 218 1.08 9.10 -4.17
N SER A 219 2.33 8.65 -4.05
CA SER A 219 3.43 9.12 -4.92
C SER A 219 3.20 8.78 -6.39
N ALA A 220 2.64 7.60 -6.68
CA ALA A 220 2.31 7.19 -8.05
C ALA A 220 1.22 8.09 -8.65
N LEU A 221 0.16 8.39 -7.91
CA LEU A 221 -0.92 9.29 -8.35
C LEU A 221 -0.39 10.70 -8.62
N GLU A 222 0.38 11.28 -7.70
CA GLU A 222 1.01 12.59 -7.88
C GLU A 222 1.93 12.61 -9.12
N THR A 223 2.67 11.53 -9.36
CA THR A 223 3.58 11.41 -10.52
C THR A 223 2.84 11.44 -11.86
N VAL A 224 1.64 10.87 -11.94
CA VAL A 224 0.83 10.89 -13.15
C VAL A 224 -0.07 12.13 -13.25
N GLY A 225 -0.05 13.01 -12.24
CA GLY A 225 -0.77 14.29 -12.23
C GLY A 225 -2.20 14.19 -11.68
N LEU A 226 -2.56 13.11 -11.00
CA LEU A 226 -3.84 12.95 -10.29
C LEU A 226 -3.77 13.50 -8.87
N ASP A 227 -4.91 13.98 -8.38
CA ASP A 227 -5.07 14.39 -6.99
C ASP A 227 -5.37 13.15 -6.11
N PRO A 228 -4.50 12.80 -5.15
CA PRO A 228 -4.70 11.64 -4.30
C PRO A 228 -5.85 11.80 -3.28
N TYR A 229 -6.38 13.01 -3.10
CA TYR A 229 -7.42 13.29 -2.10
C TYR A 229 -8.84 13.10 -2.65
N VAL A 230 -9.05 13.25 -3.96
CA VAL A 230 -10.37 13.10 -4.61
C VAL A 230 -10.51 11.69 -5.14
N GLY A 231 -11.24 10.84 -4.39
CA GLY A 231 -11.47 9.43 -4.67
C GLY A 231 -12.85 9.13 -5.28
N CYS A 232 -13.01 7.90 -5.78
CA CYS A 232 -14.28 7.44 -6.35
C CYS A 232 -15.20 6.73 -5.35
N LEU A 233 -14.64 6.12 -4.28
CA LEU A 233 -15.38 5.34 -3.29
C LEU A 233 -15.31 5.91 -1.88
N HIS A 234 -14.09 6.17 -1.39
CA HIS A 234 -13.90 6.68 -0.05
C HIS A 234 -14.36 8.12 0.06
N THR A 235 -15.24 8.39 1.03
CA THR A 235 -15.73 9.75 1.31
C THR A 235 -14.58 10.70 1.59
N GLU A 236 -14.61 11.86 0.97
CA GLU A 236 -13.64 12.92 1.18
C GLU A 236 -13.70 13.45 2.62
N ARG A 237 -12.54 13.64 3.19
CA ARG A 237 -12.36 14.26 4.52
C ARG A 237 -11.05 15.03 4.52
N PRO A 238 -10.93 16.14 5.23
CA PRO A 238 -9.67 16.88 5.33
C PRO A 238 -8.51 15.96 5.72
N GLY A 239 -7.42 16.00 4.93
CA GLY A 239 -6.22 15.20 5.15
C GLY A 239 -6.32 13.72 4.77
N ARG A 240 -7.47 13.25 4.23
CA ARG A 240 -7.65 11.86 3.79
C ARG A 240 -7.30 11.70 2.32
N VAL A 241 -6.33 10.86 2.02
CA VAL A 241 -5.92 10.52 0.64
C VAL A 241 -6.89 9.51 0.02
N SER A 242 -8.14 9.94 -0.25
CA SER A 242 -9.27 9.08 -0.62
C SER A 242 -8.99 8.22 -1.85
N LEU A 243 -8.42 8.78 -2.92
CA LEU A 243 -8.07 8.02 -4.12
C LEU A 243 -6.95 7.00 -3.87
N SER A 244 -5.97 7.35 -3.03
CA SER A 244 -4.94 6.37 -2.65
C SER A 244 -5.55 5.21 -1.86
N LEU A 245 -6.58 5.48 -1.05
CA LEU A 245 -7.30 4.44 -0.31
C LEU A 245 -8.22 3.61 -1.22
N ASP A 246 -8.71 4.16 -2.32
CA ASP A 246 -9.47 3.41 -3.32
C ASP A 246 -8.55 2.43 -4.07
N LEU A 247 -7.42 2.91 -4.60
CA LEU A 247 -6.48 2.08 -5.36
C LEU A 247 -5.75 1.04 -4.52
N ILE A 248 -5.50 1.31 -3.22
CA ILE A 248 -4.85 0.31 -2.37
C ILE A 248 -5.70 -0.94 -2.20
N GLU A 249 -7.04 -0.84 -2.33
CA GLU A 249 -7.94 -1.97 -2.09
C GLU A 249 -7.58 -3.17 -2.97
N GLU A 250 -7.31 -2.97 -4.23
CA GLU A 250 -6.94 -4.06 -5.14
C GLU A 250 -5.56 -4.69 -4.86
N LEU A 251 -4.65 -3.97 -4.19
CA LEU A 251 -3.29 -4.43 -3.89
C LEU A 251 -3.12 -4.99 -2.47
N ARG A 252 -4.03 -4.66 -1.54
CA ARG A 252 -3.94 -5.14 -0.15
C ARG A 252 -3.77 -6.65 -0.05
N PRO A 253 -4.66 -7.49 -0.62
CA PRO A 253 -4.56 -8.92 -0.42
C PRO A 253 -3.28 -9.52 -0.99
N VAL A 254 -2.92 -9.13 -2.21
CA VAL A 254 -1.86 -9.79 -2.97
C VAL A 254 -0.46 -9.27 -2.67
N LEU A 255 -0.34 -8.02 -2.28
CA LEU A 255 0.96 -7.40 -2.01
C LEU A 255 1.20 -7.23 -0.51
N ALA A 256 0.26 -6.63 0.24
CA ALA A 256 0.47 -6.32 1.65
C ALA A 256 0.19 -7.52 2.56
N ASP A 257 -0.99 -8.14 2.46
CA ASP A 257 -1.39 -9.23 3.36
C ASP A 257 -0.51 -10.46 3.18
N ARG A 258 -0.27 -10.87 1.94
CA ARG A 258 0.66 -11.97 1.62
C ARG A 258 2.08 -11.70 2.08
N PHE A 259 2.52 -10.44 1.99
CA PHE A 259 3.85 -10.06 2.48
C PHE A 259 3.94 -10.25 4.00
N VAL A 260 2.94 -9.78 4.75
CA VAL A 260 2.88 -9.95 6.21
C VAL A 260 2.84 -11.43 6.59
N LEU A 261 1.97 -12.23 5.94
CA LEU A 261 1.94 -13.69 6.15
C LEU A 261 3.29 -14.35 5.85
N SER A 262 3.98 -13.91 4.80
CA SER A 262 5.31 -14.42 4.46
C SER A 262 6.35 -14.12 5.55
N LEU A 263 6.37 -12.91 6.11
CA LEU A 263 7.27 -12.56 7.21
C LEU A 263 7.07 -13.46 8.44
N ILE A 264 5.81 -13.72 8.80
CA ILE A 264 5.44 -14.55 9.95
C ILE A 264 5.77 -16.02 9.66
N ASN A 265 5.32 -16.56 8.53
CA ASN A 265 5.45 -17.98 8.19
C ASN A 265 6.91 -18.39 7.91
N ARG A 266 7.74 -17.47 7.44
CA ARG A 266 9.18 -17.66 7.28
C ARG A 266 9.98 -17.36 8.56
N LYS A 267 9.31 -17.01 9.66
CA LYS A 267 9.93 -16.67 10.96
C LYS A 267 10.94 -15.54 10.88
N MET A 268 10.76 -14.61 9.95
CA MET A 268 11.63 -13.44 9.80
C MET A 268 11.36 -12.41 10.90
N ILE A 269 10.14 -12.41 11.43
CA ILE A 269 9.68 -11.60 12.56
C ILE A 269 9.16 -12.55 13.64
N THR A 270 9.49 -12.26 14.89
CA THR A 270 9.13 -13.05 16.08
C THR A 270 8.42 -12.19 17.12
N LYS A 271 7.85 -12.79 18.14
CA LYS A 271 7.21 -12.06 19.27
C LYS A 271 8.13 -11.05 19.94
N LYS A 272 9.44 -11.32 19.99
CA LYS A 272 10.43 -10.46 20.67
C LYS A 272 10.55 -9.09 20.00
N ASP A 273 10.16 -9.01 18.73
CA ASP A 273 10.24 -7.82 17.88
C ASP A 273 9.10 -6.82 18.12
N PHE A 274 8.23 -7.12 19.12
CA PHE A 274 7.07 -6.30 19.45
C PHE A 274 7.05 -5.92 20.93
N LYS A 275 6.60 -4.69 21.18
CA LYS A 275 6.39 -4.14 22.54
C LYS A 275 4.94 -3.73 22.70
N LYS A 276 4.29 -4.27 23.73
CA LYS A 276 2.94 -3.86 24.11
C LYS A 276 3.01 -2.68 25.07
N LYS A 277 2.31 -1.60 24.73
CA LYS A 277 2.18 -0.39 25.56
C LYS A 277 1.07 -0.56 26.61
N GLU A 278 1.05 0.30 27.62
CA GLU A 278 0.02 0.31 28.69
C GLU A 278 -1.41 0.46 28.15
N ASN A 279 -1.59 1.24 27.08
CA ASN A 279 -2.89 1.42 26.41
C ASN A 279 -3.27 0.24 25.48
N GLY A 280 -2.54 -0.87 25.56
CA GLY A 280 -2.76 -2.07 24.75
C GLY A 280 -2.18 -2.01 23.34
N ALA A 281 -1.70 -0.87 22.86
CA ALA A 281 -1.09 -0.74 21.53
C ALA A 281 0.14 -1.63 21.38
N VAL A 282 0.23 -2.34 20.27
CA VAL A 282 1.38 -3.15 19.91
C VAL A 282 2.22 -2.41 18.87
N LEU A 283 3.50 -2.23 19.14
CA LEU A 283 4.45 -1.54 18.29
C LEU A 283 5.63 -2.45 17.97
N MET A 284 6.12 -2.41 16.73
CA MET A 284 7.38 -3.02 16.33
C MET A 284 8.55 -2.21 16.91
N ASP A 285 9.61 -2.89 17.30
CA ASP A 285 10.87 -2.23 17.63
C ASP A 285 11.65 -1.82 16.36
N ASP A 286 12.81 -1.19 16.55
CA ASP A 286 13.60 -0.63 15.45
C ASP A 286 14.21 -1.69 14.56
N ASP A 287 14.64 -2.81 15.13
CA ASP A 287 15.27 -3.89 14.37
C ASP A 287 14.22 -4.65 13.54
N ALA A 288 13.03 -4.89 14.12
CA ALA A 288 11.89 -5.43 13.36
C ALA A 288 11.52 -4.53 12.18
N ARG A 289 11.45 -3.20 12.38
CA ARG A 289 11.18 -2.27 11.29
C ARG A 289 12.22 -2.35 10.18
N LYS A 290 13.52 -2.45 10.50
CA LYS A 290 14.58 -2.62 9.51
C LYS A 290 14.40 -3.90 8.70
N ILE A 291 14.08 -5.02 9.37
CA ILE A 291 13.78 -6.31 8.69
C ILE A 291 12.60 -6.14 7.72
N VAL A 292 11.48 -5.60 8.20
CA VAL A 292 10.29 -5.38 7.36
C VAL A 292 10.59 -4.49 6.16
N LEU A 293 11.34 -3.39 6.35
CA LEU A 293 11.69 -2.46 5.28
C LEU A 293 12.63 -3.09 4.24
N THR A 294 13.61 -3.88 4.70
CA THR A 294 14.53 -4.61 3.82
C THR A 294 13.78 -5.62 2.97
N GLU A 295 12.93 -6.43 3.59
CA GLU A 295 12.13 -7.42 2.88
C GLU A 295 11.07 -6.78 1.97
N TRP A 296 10.52 -5.63 2.35
CA TRP A 296 9.63 -4.86 1.48
C TRP A 296 10.35 -4.36 0.21
N GLN A 297 11.61 -3.89 0.35
CA GLN A 297 12.43 -3.54 -0.82
C GLN A 297 12.71 -4.75 -1.71
N ASN A 298 13.02 -5.91 -1.12
CA ASN A 298 13.21 -7.15 -1.86
C ASN A 298 11.92 -7.53 -2.62
N LYS A 299 10.78 -7.46 -1.95
CA LYS A 299 9.46 -7.74 -2.54
C LYS A 299 9.14 -6.81 -3.71
N LYS A 300 9.47 -5.53 -3.62
CA LYS A 300 9.27 -4.56 -4.71
C LYS A 300 10.03 -4.92 -5.98
N LYS A 301 11.19 -5.59 -5.86
CA LYS A 301 12.04 -6.00 -7.00
C LYS A 301 11.59 -7.30 -7.67
N GLU A 302 10.76 -8.10 -7.01
CA GLU A 302 10.22 -9.32 -7.63
C GLU A 302 9.38 -8.98 -8.87
N THR A 303 9.56 -9.77 -9.93
CA THR A 303 8.87 -9.57 -11.21
C THR A 303 7.59 -10.38 -11.27
N ILE A 304 6.54 -9.78 -11.83
CA ILE A 304 5.27 -10.42 -12.17
C ILE A 304 4.87 -10.11 -13.60
N THR A 305 3.97 -10.91 -14.17
CA THR A 305 3.28 -10.53 -15.40
C THR A 305 2.04 -9.72 -15.02
N HIS A 306 1.97 -8.45 -15.46
CA HIS A 306 0.83 -7.58 -15.18
C HIS A 306 -0.44 -8.12 -15.86
N PRO A 307 -1.55 -8.31 -15.12
CA PRO A 307 -2.72 -9.02 -15.65
C PRO A 307 -3.36 -8.35 -16.87
N PHE A 308 -3.39 -7.03 -16.93
CA PHE A 308 -3.95 -6.28 -18.07
C PHE A 308 -2.93 -6.05 -19.18
N LEU A 309 -1.72 -5.57 -18.85
CA LEU A 309 -0.70 -5.25 -19.87
C LEU A 309 -0.07 -6.48 -20.52
N LYS A 310 -0.14 -7.65 -19.86
CA LYS A 310 0.57 -8.90 -20.26
C LYS A 310 2.09 -8.75 -20.35
N GLU A 311 2.64 -7.72 -19.73
CA GLU A 311 4.07 -7.42 -19.66
C GLU A 311 4.66 -7.77 -18.30
N LYS A 312 5.95 -8.10 -18.28
CA LYS A 312 6.68 -8.30 -17.02
C LYS A 312 6.96 -6.95 -16.38
N VAL A 313 6.52 -6.80 -15.14
CA VAL A 313 6.75 -5.60 -14.32
C VAL A 313 7.18 -6.02 -12.91
N GLU A 314 7.93 -5.18 -12.25
CA GLU A 314 8.28 -5.38 -10.84
C GLU A 314 7.11 -4.96 -9.94
N TRP A 315 6.92 -5.65 -8.79
CA TRP A 315 5.83 -5.33 -7.86
C TRP A 315 5.81 -3.85 -7.44
N GLY A 316 6.97 -3.24 -7.26
CA GLY A 316 7.06 -1.82 -6.91
C GLY A 316 6.55 -0.88 -7.99
N MET A 317 6.48 -1.34 -9.26
CA MET A 317 5.94 -0.55 -10.38
C MET A 317 4.42 -0.70 -10.53
N VAL A 318 3.80 -1.72 -9.93
CA VAL A 318 2.36 -1.95 -10.07
C VAL A 318 1.52 -0.74 -9.64
N PRO A 319 1.78 -0.07 -8.50
CA PRO A 319 1.04 1.14 -8.13
C PRO A 319 1.11 2.24 -9.19
N TYR A 320 2.28 2.43 -9.81
CA TYR A 320 2.47 3.41 -10.88
C TYR A 320 1.70 3.03 -12.15
N VAL A 321 1.74 1.75 -12.54
CA VAL A 321 0.98 1.24 -13.69
C VAL A 321 -0.51 1.44 -13.49
N GLN A 322 -1.05 1.10 -12.31
CA GLN A 322 -2.45 1.29 -11.98
C GLN A 322 -2.86 2.78 -11.99
N ALA A 323 -2.01 3.66 -11.45
CA ALA A 323 -2.24 5.11 -11.53
C ALA A 323 -2.24 5.61 -12.99
N MET A 324 -1.34 5.11 -13.84
CA MET A 324 -1.34 5.42 -15.28
C MET A 324 -2.59 4.92 -16.00
N LEU A 325 -3.05 3.70 -15.71
CA LEU A 325 -4.26 3.13 -16.29
C LEU A 325 -5.50 3.94 -15.88
N LEU A 326 -5.55 4.38 -14.61
CA LEU A 326 -6.60 5.27 -14.13
C LEU A 326 -6.56 6.64 -14.84
N ALA A 327 -5.37 7.23 -15.03
CA ALA A 327 -5.23 8.48 -15.77
C ALA A 327 -5.67 8.33 -17.23
N ARG A 328 -5.38 7.22 -17.88
CA ARG A 328 -5.85 6.91 -19.25
C ARG A 328 -7.36 6.78 -19.32
N TYR A 329 -7.98 6.09 -18.36
CA TYR A 329 -9.43 6.02 -18.26
C TYR A 329 -10.06 7.42 -18.08
N LEU A 330 -9.51 8.25 -17.21
CA LEU A 330 -10.02 9.61 -16.98
C LEU A 330 -9.91 10.50 -18.22
N ARG A 331 -8.89 10.29 -19.07
CA ARG A 331 -8.75 11.00 -20.34
C ARG A 331 -9.67 10.47 -21.45
N GLY A 332 -10.30 9.32 -21.27
CA GLY A 332 -11.07 8.64 -22.29
C GLY A 332 -10.25 7.78 -23.26
N ASP A 333 -8.98 7.48 -22.93
CA ASP A 333 -8.13 6.57 -23.70
C ASP A 333 -8.49 5.08 -23.47
N LEU A 334 -9.29 4.80 -22.43
CA LEU A 334 -9.82 3.49 -22.08
C LEU A 334 -11.31 3.63 -21.74
N ASP A 335 -12.12 2.66 -22.16
CA ASP A 335 -13.56 2.62 -21.88
C ASP A 335 -13.88 2.38 -20.39
N GLY A 336 -12.99 1.70 -19.65
CA GLY A 336 -13.11 1.44 -18.22
C GLY A 336 -11.75 1.39 -17.53
N TYR A 337 -11.73 1.60 -16.23
CA TYR A 337 -10.53 1.38 -15.41
C TYR A 337 -10.29 -0.12 -15.21
N PRO A 338 -9.17 -0.70 -15.74
CA PRO A 338 -8.89 -2.12 -15.58
C PRO A 338 -8.29 -2.40 -14.19
N PRO A 339 -9.00 -3.13 -13.30
CA PRO A 339 -8.48 -3.48 -11.99
C PRO A 339 -7.31 -4.47 -12.09
N PHE A 340 -6.46 -4.48 -11.06
CA PHE A 340 -5.37 -5.44 -10.95
C PHE A 340 -5.91 -6.81 -10.51
N LEU A 341 -6.10 -7.74 -11.45
CA LEU A 341 -6.66 -9.08 -11.21
C LEU A 341 -5.54 -10.13 -11.22
N TRP A 342 -4.91 -10.34 -10.07
CA TRP A 342 -3.82 -11.31 -9.91
C TRP A 342 -4.35 -12.75 -9.83
N LYS A 343 -3.63 -13.69 -10.47
CA LYS A 343 -3.98 -15.13 -10.49
C LYS A 343 -2.76 -16.03 -10.24
#